data_477cd2d39c5016c2eba5bea725d8b192
#
_entry.id   477cd2d39c5016c2eba5bea725d8b192
#
_cell.length_a   1.000
_cell.length_b   1.000
_cell.length_c   1.000
_cell.angle_alpha   90.00
_cell.angle_beta   90.00
_cell.angle_gamma   90.00
#
_symmetry.space_group_name_H-M   'P 1'
#
loop_
_entity.id
_entity.type
_entity.pdbx_description
1 polymer ?
#
loop_
_entity_poly.entity_id
_entity_poly.type
_entity_poly.pdbx_seq_one_letter_code
_entity_poly.pdbx_strand_id
1 'polypeptide(L)'
;MMSSRLGICSWSLRPESPLELIDSTKQCGSSCVQLAIVPLLEDPAWQDAATVLHDAGVEIISGMLETVGEDYSSLASIATTGGVRPDGSWHATWERAEGVARIAAEMNLPLVTMHAGFLPEAQGTERSTMIDRLRQLGDLFGASGTDLAFETGQETGDVLVEVLQELSHPNIGVNFDPANMILYNKGNPITAMKTLSSWIKQIHIKDAVVTEVEGEWGSEVPVGTGDVDWDSFLAAVPDGVDLVIEREAGEDRIGDIKTAIALLKANGACCE
;
A
#
# COMPACT_ATOMS: atom_id res chain seq x y z
N MET A 1 12.04 9.14 20.00
CA MET A 1 11.73 8.45 18.73
C MET A 1 10.30 8.00 18.86
N MET A 2 9.40 8.31 17.91
CA MET A 2 8.08 7.68 17.89
C MET A 2 8.30 6.22 17.53
N SER A 3 7.71 5.29 18.27
CA SER A 3 7.76 3.87 17.93
C SER A 3 6.92 3.64 16.68
N SER A 4 7.40 2.81 15.77
CA SER A 4 6.63 2.37 14.60
C SER A 4 5.38 1.64 15.06
N ARG A 5 4.21 1.95 14.46
CA ARG A 5 2.96 1.21 14.68
C ARG A 5 2.93 -0.03 13.80
N LEU A 6 2.20 -1.05 14.26
CA LEU A 6 1.93 -2.24 13.45
C LEU A 6 0.44 -2.34 13.15
N GLY A 7 0.08 -2.10 11.89
CA GLY A 7 -1.28 -2.21 11.40
C GLY A 7 -1.53 -3.46 10.56
N ILE A 8 -2.78 -3.61 10.15
CA ILE A 8 -3.24 -4.65 9.21
C ILE A 8 -4.02 -3.97 8.10
N CYS A 9 -3.78 -4.33 6.84
CA CYS A 9 -4.61 -3.91 5.72
C CYS A 9 -6.05 -4.44 5.89
N SER A 10 -7.04 -3.56 5.86
CA SER A 10 -8.45 -3.94 6.10
C SER A 10 -8.94 -4.99 5.09
N TRP A 11 -8.52 -4.89 3.82
CA TRP A 11 -8.89 -5.85 2.77
C TRP A 11 -8.26 -7.24 2.96
N SER A 12 -7.17 -7.34 3.71
CA SER A 12 -6.57 -8.62 4.05
C SER A 12 -7.46 -9.48 4.92
N LEU A 13 -8.35 -8.87 5.71
CA LEU A 13 -9.29 -9.55 6.59
C LEU A 13 -10.64 -9.86 5.91
N ARG A 14 -10.88 -9.35 4.69
CA ARG A 14 -12.13 -9.53 3.91
C ARG A 14 -13.41 -9.22 4.70
N PRO A 15 -13.49 -8.14 5.46
CA PRO A 15 -14.64 -7.86 6.30
C PRO A 15 -15.84 -7.40 5.46
N GLU A 16 -17.03 -7.84 5.80
CA GLU A 16 -18.29 -7.37 5.19
C GLU A 16 -18.86 -6.14 5.92
N SER A 17 -18.30 -5.78 7.07
CA SER A 17 -18.74 -4.62 7.87
C SER A 17 -17.63 -4.09 8.76
N PRO A 18 -17.75 -2.83 9.26
CA PRO A 18 -16.81 -2.27 10.24
C PRO A 18 -16.72 -3.09 11.54
N LEU A 19 -17.82 -3.72 11.98
CA LEU A 19 -17.82 -4.56 13.18
C LEU A 19 -17.01 -5.84 12.98
N GLU A 20 -17.13 -6.47 11.81
CA GLU A 20 -16.34 -7.65 11.48
C GLU A 20 -14.84 -7.30 11.32
N LEU A 21 -14.52 -6.12 10.77
CA LEU A 21 -13.14 -5.62 10.73
C LEU A 21 -12.56 -5.47 12.14
N ILE A 22 -13.32 -4.91 13.09
CA ILE A 22 -12.93 -4.76 14.49
C ILE A 22 -12.64 -6.12 15.13
N ASP A 23 -13.56 -7.06 14.98
CA ASP A 23 -13.44 -8.40 15.58
C ASP A 23 -12.23 -9.14 15.03
N SER A 24 -12.04 -9.12 13.71
CA SER A 24 -10.93 -9.77 13.03
C SER A 24 -9.57 -9.13 13.39
N THR A 25 -9.51 -7.79 13.45
CA THR A 25 -8.29 -7.06 13.86
C THR A 25 -7.90 -7.42 15.28
N LYS A 26 -8.85 -7.41 16.22
CA LYS A 26 -8.63 -7.81 17.61
C LYS A 26 -8.25 -9.29 17.74
N GLN A 27 -8.86 -10.15 16.93
CA GLN A 27 -8.53 -11.59 16.89
C GLN A 27 -7.08 -11.81 16.42
N CYS A 28 -6.57 -10.97 15.53
CA CYS A 28 -5.14 -10.98 15.14
C CYS A 28 -4.21 -10.47 16.24
N GLY A 29 -4.73 -9.78 17.26
CA GLY A 29 -3.93 -9.17 18.33
C GLY A 29 -3.34 -7.81 17.93
N SER A 30 -3.99 -7.10 17.00
CA SER A 30 -3.68 -5.73 16.61
C SER A 30 -4.80 -4.76 17.04
N SER A 31 -4.46 -3.48 17.11
CA SER A 31 -5.40 -2.37 17.31
C SER A 31 -5.24 -1.28 16.25
N CYS A 32 -4.46 -1.53 15.18
CA CYS A 32 -4.21 -0.58 14.12
C CYS A 32 -4.57 -1.18 12.75
N VAL A 33 -5.13 -0.35 11.86
CA VAL A 33 -5.45 -0.74 10.49
C VAL A 33 -5.02 0.31 9.48
N GLN A 34 -4.65 -0.13 8.28
CA GLN A 34 -4.75 0.66 7.07
C GLN A 34 -6.11 0.40 6.46
N LEU A 35 -6.91 1.45 6.27
CA LEU A 35 -8.30 1.32 5.85
C LEU A 35 -8.45 1.54 4.34
N ALA A 36 -9.13 0.62 3.64
CA ALA A 36 -9.65 0.89 2.32
C ALA A 36 -10.70 2.01 2.43
N ILE A 37 -10.45 3.15 1.79
CA ILE A 37 -11.32 4.35 1.96
C ILE A 37 -12.50 4.33 0.97
N VAL A 38 -12.33 3.71 -0.19
CA VAL A 38 -13.39 3.70 -1.23
C VAL A 38 -14.72 3.15 -0.73
N PRO A 39 -14.79 2.09 0.09
CA PRO A 39 -16.06 1.64 0.68
C PRO A 39 -16.81 2.71 1.48
N LEU A 40 -16.11 3.64 2.15
CA LEU A 40 -16.75 4.73 2.89
C LEU A 40 -17.49 5.73 1.97
N LEU A 41 -17.09 5.78 0.68
CA LEU A 41 -17.75 6.60 -0.33
C LEU A 41 -18.93 5.89 -0.99
N GLU A 42 -18.81 4.59 -1.24
CA GLU A 42 -19.66 3.85 -2.17
C GLU A 42 -20.65 2.92 -1.47
N ASP A 43 -20.36 2.49 -0.23
CA ASP A 43 -21.20 1.54 0.52
C ASP A 43 -21.79 2.17 1.79
N PRO A 44 -23.13 2.28 1.88
CA PRO A 44 -23.80 2.80 3.08
C PRO A 44 -23.43 2.06 4.37
N ALA A 45 -23.05 0.78 4.31
CA ALA A 45 -22.65 -0.01 5.48
C ALA A 45 -21.31 0.46 6.09
N TRP A 46 -20.50 1.21 5.31
CA TRP A 46 -19.17 1.69 5.71
C TRP A 46 -19.11 3.19 6.02
N GLN A 47 -20.19 3.94 5.83
CA GLN A 47 -20.17 5.40 5.99
C GLN A 47 -19.73 5.87 7.39
N ASP A 48 -20.08 5.13 8.43
CA ASP A 48 -19.72 5.43 9.81
C ASP A 48 -18.48 4.67 10.31
N ALA A 49 -17.75 3.98 9.41
CA ALA A 49 -16.65 3.10 9.76
C ALA A 49 -15.58 3.78 10.62
N ALA A 50 -15.21 5.03 10.31
CA ALA A 50 -14.21 5.78 11.06
C ALA A 50 -14.61 5.94 12.53
N THR A 51 -15.86 6.34 12.80
CA THR A 51 -16.40 6.49 14.16
C THR A 51 -16.48 5.15 14.89
N VAL A 52 -16.99 4.12 14.22
CA VAL A 52 -17.19 2.77 14.79
C VAL A 52 -15.83 2.14 15.17
N LEU A 53 -14.82 2.27 14.32
CA LEU A 53 -13.45 1.80 14.59
C LEU A 53 -12.82 2.55 15.76
N HIS A 54 -12.91 3.88 15.76
CA HIS A 54 -12.40 4.72 16.84
C HIS A 54 -13.03 4.37 18.20
N ASP A 55 -14.36 4.26 18.27
CA ASP A 55 -15.08 3.92 19.50
C ASP A 55 -14.76 2.51 20.03
N ALA A 56 -14.36 1.63 19.13
CA ALA A 56 -13.89 0.28 19.48
C ALA A 56 -12.40 0.22 19.87
N GLY A 57 -11.68 1.36 19.81
CA GLY A 57 -10.26 1.45 20.09
C GLY A 57 -9.37 0.86 18.99
N VAL A 58 -9.83 0.88 17.73
CA VAL A 58 -9.02 0.53 16.55
C VAL A 58 -8.57 1.81 15.88
N GLU A 59 -7.28 2.03 15.83
CA GLU A 59 -6.66 3.20 15.20
C GLU A 59 -6.52 2.99 13.68
N ILE A 60 -6.95 3.99 12.90
CA ILE A 60 -6.71 4.03 11.46
C ILE A 60 -5.42 4.82 11.22
N ILE A 61 -4.34 4.13 10.87
CA ILE A 61 -3.00 4.73 10.75
C ILE A 61 -2.72 5.28 9.36
N SER A 62 -3.40 4.76 8.35
CA SER A 62 -3.35 5.23 6.95
C SER A 62 -4.59 4.78 6.19
N GLY A 63 -4.79 5.36 5.01
CA GLY A 63 -5.84 4.97 4.08
C GLY A 63 -5.28 4.35 2.79
N MET A 64 -6.16 3.75 1.99
CA MET A 64 -5.84 3.24 0.66
C MET A 64 -6.87 3.72 -0.35
N LEU A 65 -6.39 4.30 -1.45
CA LEU A 65 -7.15 4.69 -2.64
C LEU A 65 -6.96 3.63 -3.73
N GLU A 66 -8.02 2.92 -4.07
CA GLU A 66 -8.09 2.07 -5.27
C GLU A 66 -8.48 2.91 -6.47
N THR A 67 -7.72 2.84 -7.58
CA THR A 67 -8.07 3.54 -8.81
C THR A 67 -9.17 2.82 -9.61
N VAL A 68 -9.83 3.55 -10.51
CA VAL A 68 -10.99 3.00 -11.22
C VAL A 68 -10.57 2.13 -12.39
N GLY A 69 -11.07 0.89 -12.43
CA GLY A 69 -10.96 0.01 -13.59
C GLY A 69 -9.70 -0.85 -13.62
N GLU A 70 -9.01 -1.01 -12.51
CA GLU A 70 -7.89 -1.94 -12.37
C GLU A 70 -8.34 -3.38 -12.62
N ASP A 71 -7.61 -4.08 -13.49
CA ASP A 71 -7.88 -5.48 -13.84
C ASP A 71 -6.64 -6.34 -13.59
N TYR A 72 -6.67 -7.04 -12.47
CA TYR A 72 -5.61 -7.97 -12.03
C TYR A 72 -5.76 -9.39 -12.59
N SER A 73 -6.54 -9.60 -13.66
CA SER A 73 -6.69 -10.93 -14.27
C SER A 73 -5.40 -11.45 -14.94
N SER A 74 -4.50 -10.54 -15.33
CA SER A 74 -3.17 -10.85 -15.89
C SER A 74 -2.21 -9.67 -15.74
N LEU A 75 -0.89 -9.94 -15.81
CA LEU A 75 0.14 -8.89 -15.86
C LEU A 75 -0.09 -7.92 -17.01
N ALA A 76 -0.48 -8.43 -18.18
CA ALA A 76 -0.74 -7.62 -19.36
C ALA A 76 -1.96 -6.70 -19.16
N SER A 77 -3.00 -7.19 -18.47
CA SER A 77 -4.20 -6.40 -18.17
C SER A 77 -3.87 -5.28 -17.19
N ILE A 78 -3.31 -5.60 -16.02
CA ILE A 78 -2.99 -4.58 -15.02
C ILE A 78 -1.94 -3.57 -15.52
N ALA A 79 -1.02 -3.96 -16.39
CA ALA A 79 -0.06 -3.04 -17.00
C ALA A 79 -0.71 -1.94 -17.87
N THR A 80 -1.92 -2.18 -18.34
CA THR A 80 -2.67 -1.22 -19.17
C THR A 80 -3.82 -0.54 -18.44
N THR A 81 -4.34 -1.15 -17.37
CA THR A 81 -5.52 -0.68 -16.65
C THR A 81 -5.19 -0.07 -15.29
N GLY A 82 -3.98 -0.31 -14.76
CA GLY A 82 -3.61 0.04 -13.40
C GLY A 82 -3.27 1.52 -13.20
N GLY A 83 -3.62 2.01 -12.04
CA GLY A 83 -3.24 3.31 -11.53
C GLY A 83 -3.78 4.49 -12.34
N VAL A 84 -2.92 5.48 -12.55
CA VAL A 84 -3.28 6.72 -13.26
C VAL A 84 -3.03 6.64 -14.76
N ARG A 85 -2.63 5.48 -15.29
CA ARG A 85 -2.24 5.32 -16.69
C ARG A 85 -3.40 5.48 -17.68
N PRO A 86 -4.58 4.85 -17.51
CA PRO A 86 -5.62 4.84 -18.53
C PRO A 86 -6.30 6.21 -18.66
N ASP A 87 -6.36 6.77 -19.89
CA ASP A 87 -7.09 8.00 -20.14
C ASP A 87 -8.60 7.85 -19.93
N GLY A 88 -9.13 6.66 -20.23
CA GLY A 88 -10.57 6.38 -20.15
C GLY A 88 -11.12 6.35 -18.73
N SER A 89 -10.33 5.97 -17.73
CA SER A 89 -10.74 5.93 -16.32
C SER A 89 -10.22 7.12 -15.50
N TRP A 90 -9.34 7.96 -16.05
CA TRP A 90 -8.70 9.04 -15.31
C TRP A 90 -9.69 10.00 -14.65
N HIS A 91 -10.73 10.42 -15.36
CA HIS A 91 -11.74 11.32 -14.79
C HIS A 91 -12.46 10.70 -13.59
N ALA A 92 -12.89 9.45 -13.71
CA ALA A 92 -13.53 8.74 -12.60
C ALA A 92 -12.58 8.48 -11.42
N THR A 93 -11.30 8.18 -11.72
CA THR A 93 -10.25 8.06 -10.69
C THR A 93 -10.03 9.39 -9.97
N TRP A 94 -10.04 10.51 -10.70
CA TRP A 94 -9.92 11.85 -10.10
C TRP A 94 -11.10 12.16 -9.16
N GLU A 95 -12.35 11.96 -9.60
CA GLU A 95 -13.55 12.18 -8.78
C GLU A 95 -13.52 11.31 -7.50
N ARG A 96 -13.08 10.04 -7.62
CA ARG A 96 -12.89 9.14 -6.48
C ARG A 96 -11.80 9.68 -5.54
N ALA A 97 -10.68 10.14 -6.07
CA ALA A 97 -9.59 10.70 -5.28
C ALA A 97 -10.01 11.97 -4.52
N GLU A 98 -10.83 12.86 -5.12
CA GLU A 98 -11.42 14.00 -4.41
C GLU A 98 -12.28 13.56 -3.21
N GLY A 99 -13.07 12.51 -3.39
CA GLY A 99 -13.86 11.92 -2.29
C GLY A 99 -12.99 11.34 -1.19
N VAL A 100 -11.95 10.56 -1.56
CA VAL A 100 -10.99 9.96 -0.61
C VAL A 100 -10.21 11.04 0.12
N ALA A 101 -9.72 12.08 -0.56
CA ALA A 101 -8.97 13.17 0.06
C ALA A 101 -9.82 13.92 1.10
N ARG A 102 -11.12 14.14 0.80
CA ARG A 102 -12.06 14.74 1.75
C ARG A 102 -12.24 13.87 3.00
N ILE A 103 -12.46 12.56 2.85
CA ILE A 103 -12.59 11.63 3.98
C ILE A 103 -11.27 11.57 4.77
N ALA A 104 -10.13 11.50 4.11
CA ALA A 104 -8.82 11.50 4.76
C ALA A 104 -8.61 12.76 5.61
N ALA A 105 -9.02 13.93 5.11
CA ALA A 105 -8.99 15.18 5.87
C ALA A 105 -9.92 15.16 7.08
N GLU A 106 -11.16 14.70 6.93
CA GLU A 106 -12.13 14.55 8.02
C GLU A 106 -11.63 13.63 9.13
N MET A 107 -10.90 12.58 8.76
CA MET A 107 -10.29 11.62 9.68
C MET A 107 -8.91 12.06 10.20
N ASN A 108 -8.35 13.16 9.68
CA ASN A 108 -6.98 13.62 9.95
C ASN A 108 -5.93 12.54 9.63
N LEU A 109 -6.10 11.80 8.56
CA LEU A 109 -5.15 10.75 8.16
C LEU A 109 -3.84 11.38 7.68
N PRO A 110 -2.69 10.92 8.21
CA PRO A 110 -1.40 11.43 7.78
C PRO A 110 -1.00 10.93 6.38
N LEU A 111 -1.55 9.80 5.95
CA LEU A 111 -1.12 9.08 4.76
C LEU A 111 -2.28 8.38 4.05
N VAL A 112 -2.30 8.48 2.72
CA VAL A 112 -3.07 7.59 1.84
C VAL A 112 -2.11 6.93 0.86
N THR A 113 -2.27 5.63 0.64
CA THR A 113 -1.49 4.87 -0.36
C THR A 113 -2.31 4.57 -1.60
N MET A 114 -1.64 4.31 -2.72
CA MET A 114 -2.27 3.87 -3.96
C MET A 114 -1.26 3.18 -4.88
N HIS A 115 -1.74 2.41 -5.84
CA HIS A 115 -0.93 1.99 -6.98
C HIS A 115 -0.86 3.12 -8.02
N ALA A 116 0.37 3.53 -8.39
CA ALA A 116 0.55 4.54 -9.44
C ALA A 116 0.26 3.98 -10.85
N GLY A 117 0.33 2.66 -10.99
CA GLY A 117 0.34 1.94 -12.25
C GLY A 117 1.75 1.78 -12.83
N PHE A 118 1.89 1.03 -13.92
CA PHE A 118 3.19 0.80 -14.56
C PHE A 118 3.77 2.10 -15.12
N LEU A 119 4.81 2.60 -14.47
CA LEU A 119 5.47 3.85 -14.84
C LEU A 119 6.34 3.64 -16.08
N PRO A 120 6.13 4.40 -17.19
CA PRO A 120 6.95 4.27 -18.38
C PRO A 120 8.41 4.67 -18.11
N GLU A 121 9.37 3.80 -18.44
CA GLU A 121 10.80 4.11 -18.34
C GLU A 121 11.23 5.12 -19.38
N ALA A 122 10.69 5.00 -20.62
CA ALA A 122 11.02 5.89 -21.70
C ALA A 122 10.36 7.27 -21.56
N GLN A 123 11.12 8.31 -21.84
CA GLN A 123 10.57 9.66 -21.96
C GLN A 123 9.58 9.77 -23.11
N GLY A 124 8.48 10.49 -22.91
CA GLY A 124 7.45 10.66 -23.92
C GLY A 124 6.12 11.14 -23.35
N THR A 125 5.12 11.28 -24.22
CA THR A 125 3.80 11.82 -23.84
C THR A 125 3.13 11.00 -22.72
N GLU A 126 3.22 9.68 -22.79
CA GLU A 126 2.62 8.78 -21.77
C GLU A 126 3.23 9.04 -20.39
N ARG A 127 4.57 9.05 -20.29
CA ARG A 127 5.26 9.37 -19.04
C ARG A 127 4.88 10.76 -18.53
N SER A 128 4.94 11.78 -19.38
CA SER A 128 4.56 13.15 -19.00
C SER A 128 3.13 13.23 -18.47
N THR A 129 2.19 12.53 -19.13
CA THR A 129 0.79 12.49 -18.68
C THR A 129 0.66 11.84 -17.31
N MET A 130 1.33 10.71 -17.06
CA MET A 130 1.30 10.07 -15.76
C MET A 130 1.94 10.95 -14.66
N ILE A 131 3.09 11.55 -14.93
CA ILE A 131 3.76 12.48 -14.01
C ILE A 131 2.83 13.66 -13.65
N ASP A 132 2.14 14.23 -14.63
CA ASP A 132 1.21 15.35 -14.40
C ASP A 132 0.00 14.92 -13.56
N ARG A 133 -0.55 13.71 -13.79
CA ARG A 133 -1.64 13.14 -12.99
C ARG A 133 -1.20 12.86 -11.54
N LEU A 134 -0.04 12.25 -11.36
CA LEU A 134 0.52 11.96 -10.03
C LEU A 134 0.81 13.24 -9.25
N ARG A 135 1.29 14.30 -9.94
CA ARG A 135 1.51 15.61 -9.32
C ARG A 135 0.18 16.26 -8.88
N GLN A 136 -0.87 16.19 -9.72
CA GLN A 136 -2.21 16.67 -9.37
C GLN A 136 -2.76 15.94 -8.13
N LEU A 137 -2.58 14.62 -8.04
CA LEU A 137 -2.98 13.86 -6.85
C LEU A 137 -2.16 14.27 -5.61
N GLY A 138 -0.85 14.46 -5.76
CA GLY A 138 -0.01 14.98 -4.68
C GLY A 138 -0.46 16.34 -4.16
N ASP A 139 -0.81 17.27 -5.07
CA ASP A 139 -1.37 18.57 -4.72
C ASP A 139 -2.72 18.43 -4.00
N LEU A 140 -3.62 17.55 -4.48
CA LEU A 140 -4.94 17.30 -3.90
C LEU A 140 -4.84 16.81 -2.46
N PHE A 141 -4.06 15.75 -2.21
CA PHE A 141 -3.88 15.19 -0.87
C PHE A 141 -3.08 16.13 0.04
N GLY A 142 -2.04 16.77 -0.49
CA GLY A 142 -1.25 17.76 0.25
C GLY A 142 -2.07 18.96 0.72
N ALA A 143 -3.03 19.43 -0.07
CA ALA A 143 -3.96 20.50 0.34
C ALA A 143 -4.85 20.09 1.51
N SER A 144 -5.08 18.79 1.70
CA SER A 144 -5.83 18.20 2.81
C SER A 144 -4.95 17.89 4.03
N GLY A 145 -3.64 18.14 3.94
CA GLY A 145 -2.68 17.82 5.01
C GLY A 145 -2.32 16.32 5.09
N THR A 146 -2.61 15.57 4.02
CA THR A 146 -2.36 14.13 3.89
C THR A 146 -1.23 13.89 2.91
N ASP A 147 -0.27 13.05 3.25
CA ASP A 147 0.74 12.57 2.28
C ASP A 147 0.12 11.49 1.36
N LEU A 148 0.64 11.38 0.15
CA LEU A 148 0.30 10.33 -0.80
C LEU A 148 1.52 9.43 -1.01
N ALA A 149 1.35 8.11 -0.93
CA ALA A 149 2.45 7.19 -1.16
C ALA A 149 2.11 6.15 -2.24
N PHE A 150 3.05 5.95 -3.16
CA PHE A 150 2.91 4.93 -4.21
C PHE A 150 3.41 3.60 -3.70
N GLU A 151 2.62 2.55 -3.92
CA GLU A 151 3.02 1.21 -3.58
C GLU A 151 4.02 0.67 -4.61
N THR A 152 5.11 0.07 -4.10
CA THR A 152 6.14 -0.55 -4.96
C THR A 152 5.68 -1.88 -5.54
N GLY A 153 6.31 -2.29 -6.65
CA GLY A 153 6.18 -3.61 -7.22
C GLY A 153 6.15 -3.66 -8.74
N GLN A 154 5.61 -2.65 -9.39
CA GLN A 154 5.41 -2.62 -10.84
C GLN A 154 6.63 -2.09 -11.61
N GLU A 155 7.59 -1.49 -10.91
CA GLU A 155 8.85 -0.96 -11.43
C GLU A 155 10.03 -1.34 -10.53
N THR A 156 11.25 -1.14 -11.03
CA THR A 156 12.44 -1.27 -10.19
C THR A 156 12.61 -0.07 -9.26
N GLY A 157 13.35 -0.24 -8.15
CA GLY A 157 13.65 0.87 -7.25
C GLY A 157 14.31 2.06 -7.94
N ASP A 158 15.19 1.82 -8.91
CA ASP A 158 15.89 2.88 -9.65
C ASP A 158 14.90 3.68 -10.53
N VAL A 159 13.99 3.02 -11.24
CA VAL A 159 12.95 3.68 -12.04
C VAL A 159 12.03 4.52 -11.15
N LEU A 160 11.63 4.00 -9.98
CA LEU A 160 10.80 4.76 -9.06
C LEU A 160 11.52 5.98 -8.50
N VAL A 161 12.83 5.89 -8.20
CA VAL A 161 13.65 7.06 -7.79
C VAL A 161 13.66 8.13 -8.88
N GLU A 162 13.87 7.75 -10.15
CA GLU A 162 13.83 8.72 -11.25
C GLU A 162 12.49 9.44 -11.33
N VAL A 163 11.38 8.70 -11.18
CA VAL A 163 10.02 9.27 -11.16
C VAL A 163 9.82 10.21 -9.98
N LEU A 164 10.22 9.81 -8.77
CA LEU A 164 10.09 10.65 -7.57
C LEU A 164 10.93 11.94 -7.66
N GLN A 165 12.12 11.86 -8.25
CA GLN A 165 12.95 13.03 -8.52
C GLN A 165 12.31 13.96 -9.57
N GLU A 166 11.72 13.40 -10.63
CA GLU A 166 11.01 14.17 -11.66
C GLU A 166 9.73 14.81 -11.10
N LEU A 167 8.98 14.11 -10.27
CA LEU A 167 7.83 14.66 -9.55
C LEU A 167 8.25 15.82 -8.64
N SER A 168 9.33 15.64 -7.89
CA SER A 168 9.88 16.61 -6.93
C SER A 168 8.79 17.22 -6.03
N HIS A 169 7.92 16.38 -5.47
CA HIS A 169 6.72 16.79 -4.75
C HIS A 169 6.85 16.51 -3.25
N PRO A 170 6.61 17.50 -2.35
CA PRO A 170 6.86 17.35 -0.92
C PRO A 170 5.94 16.34 -0.22
N ASN A 171 4.72 16.15 -0.75
CA ASN A 171 3.69 15.28 -0.16
C ASN A 171 3.63 13.90 -0.81
N ILE A 172 4.55 13.57 -1.73
CA ILE A 172 4.60 12.26 -2.37
C ILE A 172 5.72 11.42 -1.77
N GLY A 173 5.43 10.15 -1.49
CA GLY A 173 6.38 9.17 -1.00
C GLY A 173 6.09 7.76 -1.48
N VAL A 174 6.58 6.79 -0.73
CA VAL A 174 6.52 5.37 -1.08
C VAL A 174 5.88 4.58 0.06
N ASN A 175 4.92 3.74 -0.27
CA ASN A 175 4.49 2.59 0.51
C ASN A 175 5.29 1.39 -0.01
N PHE A 176 6.27 0.94 0.77
CA PHE A 176 7.21 -0.08 0.29
C PHE A 176 6.69 -1.48 0.55
N ASP A 177 6.43 -2.24 -0.51
CA ASP A 177 6.05 -3.65 -0.45
C ASP A 177 7.16 -4.52 -1.05
N PRO A 178 7.86 -5.36 -0.25
CA PRO A 178 8.92 -6.23 -0.73
C PRO A 178 8.39 -7.38 -1.59
N ALA A 179 7.19 -7.89 -1.27
CA ALA A 179 6.62 -9.03 -1.97
C ALA A 179 6.13 -8.66 -3.37
N ASN A 180 5.56 -7.46 -3.54
CA ASN A 180 5.16 -7.00 -4.86
C ASN A 180 6.37 -6.93 -5.82
N MET A 181 7.53 -6.52 -5.35
CA MET A 181 8.75 -6.54 -6.17
C MET A 181 9.13 -7.96 -6.62
N ILE A 182 8.92 -8.98 -5.75
CA ILE A 182 9.15 -10.39 -6.08
C ILE A 182 8.07 -10.90 -7.04
N LEU A 183 6.80 -10.60 -6.76
CA LEU A 183 5.65 -10.98 -7.60
C LEU A 183 5.79 -10.49 -9.04
N TYR A 184 6.24 -9.25 -9.22
CA TYR A 184 6.44 -8.63 -10.53
C TYR A 184 7.85 -8.83 -11.10
N ASN A 185 8.74 -9.53 -10.38
CA ASN A 185 10.15 -9.75 -10.75
C ASN A 185 10.90 -8.43 -11.07
N LYS A 186 10.83 -7.47 -10.13
CA LYS A 186 11.37 -6.10 -10.27
C LYS A 186 12.63 -5.85 -9.45
N GLY A 187 13.40 -6.90 -9.20
CA GLY A 187 14.70 -6.81 -8.56
C GLY A 187 14.71 -7.17 -7.09
N ASN A 188 15.79 -6.86 -6.41
CA ASN A 188 15.98 -7.22 -5.01
C ASN A 188 15.34 -6.17 -4.09
N PRO A 189 14.36 -6.55 -3.23
CA PRO A 189 13.64 -5.60 -2.39
C PRO A 189 14.54 -4.89 -1.35
N ILE A 190 15.60 -5.54 -0.85
CA ILE A 190 16.50 -4.92 0.13
C ILE A 190 17.34 -3.81 -0.53
N THR A 191 17.79 -4.03 -1.76
CA THR A 191 18.49 -3.00 -2.53
C THR A 191 17.57 -1.83 -2.83
N ALA A 192 16.35 -2.11 -3.29
CA ALA A 192 15.35 -1.09 -3.58
C ALA A 192 14.95 -0.29 -2.32
N MET A 193 14.76 -0.95 -1.17
CA MET A 193 14.50 -0.29 0.11
C MET A 193 15.59 0.73 0.46
N LYS A 194 16.85 0.36 0.33
CA LYS A 194 17.98 1.27 0.59
C LYS A 194 18.00 2.46 -0.36
N THR A 195 17.72 2.22 -1.64
CA THR A 195 17.67 3.24 -2.68
C THR A 195 16.52 4.23 -2.46
N LEU A 196 15.36 3.74 -2.01
CA LEU A 196 14.14 4.51 -1.78
C LEU A 196 14.01 5.08 -0.36
N SER A 197 14.96 4.81 0.55
CA SER A 197 14.84 5.03 2.00
C SER A 197 14.35 6.44 2.40
N SER A 198 14.73 7.49 1.66
CA SER A 198 14.34 8.88 1.94
C SER A 198 12.89 9.22 1.55
N TRP A 199 12.22 8.38 0.77
CA TRP A 199 10.83 8.57 0.33
C TRP A 199 9.85 7.63 1.04
N ILE A 200 10.34 6.63 1.79
CA ILE A 200 9.46 5.65 2.44
C ILE A 200 8.63 6.32 3.54
N LYS A 201 7.31 6.20 3.42
CA LYS A 201 6.31 6.69 4.36
C LYS A 201 5.65 5.56 5.16
N GLN A 202 5.55 4.37 4.57
CA GLN A 202 4.95 3.17 5.13
C GLN A 202 5.58 1.94 4.48
N ILE A 203 5.51 0.81 5.16
CA ILE A 203 6.01 -0.48 4.65
C ILE A 203 4.92 -1.53 4.79
N HIS A 204 4.63 -2.24 3.70
CA HIS A 204 3.84 -3.47 3.76
C HIS A 204 4.70 -4.66 4.18
N ILE A 205 4.14 -5.48 5.04
CA ILE A 205 4.72 -6.76 5.48
C ILE A 205 3.97 -7.86 4.76
N LYS A 206 4.55 -8.31 3.66
CA LYS A 206 4.00 -9.31 2.73
C LYS A 206 5.14 -10.16 2.19
N ASP A 207 4.89 -11.40 1.85
CA ASP A 207 5.91 -12.33 1.36
C ASP A 207 5.45 -13.06 0.10
N ALA A 208 6.40 -13.41 -0.75
CA ALA A 208 6.13 -14.04 -2.02
C ALA A 208 7.29 -14.94 -2.46
N VAL A 209 6.99 -15.85 -3.36
CA VAL A 209 7.97 -16.67 -4.08
C VAL A 209 7.99 -16.22 -5.55
N VAL A 210 9.19 -16.02 -6.10
CA VAL A 210 9.38 -15.58 -7.47
C VAL A 210 8.91 -16.66 -8.46
N THR A 211 8.42 -16.25 -9.63
CA THR A 211 8.17 -17.15 -10.75
C THR A 211 9.37 -17.23 -11.68
N GLU A 212 9.62 -18.42 -12.24
CA GLU A 212 10.58 -18.61 -13.34
C GLU A 212 9.92 -18.45 -14.72
N VAL A 213 8.59 -18.29 -14.76
CA VAL A 213 7.83 -18.18 -16.01
C VAL A 213 7.69 -16.73 -16.42
N GLU A 214 8.27 -16.36 -17.54
CA GLU A 214 8.18 -14.99 -18.07
C GLU A 214 6.71 -14.59 -18.37
N GLY A 215 6.30 -13.43 -17.89
CA GLY A 215 4.94 -12.91 -18.10
C GLY A 215 3.89 -13.43 -17.12
N GLU A 216 4.30 -14.23 -16.14
CA GLU A 216 3.44 -14.66 -15.03
C GLU A 216 3.86 -14.02 -13.71
N TRP A 217 2.92 -13.94 -12.79
CA TRP A 217 3.22 -13.52 -11.42
C TRP A 217 3.96 -14.59 -10.64
N GLY A 218 4.75 -14.15 -9.66
CA GLY A 218 5.12 -14.98 -8.53
C GLY A 218 3.90 -15.43 -7.72
N SER A 219 4.14 -16.05 -6.59
CA SER A 219 3.08 -16.53 -5.71
C SER A 219 3.21 -15.88 -4.34
N GLU A 220 2.16 -15.19 -3.88
CA GLU A 220 2.09 -14.70 -2.51
C GLU A 220 1.95 -15.88 -1.54
N VAL A 221 2.75 -15.84 -0.48
CA VAL A 221 2.80 -16.87 0.57
C VAL A 221 2.76 -16.25 1.96
N PRO A 222 2.46 -17.00 3.03
CA PRO A 222 2.55 -16.48 4.40
C PRO A 222 3.93 -15.93 4.71
N VAL A 223 3.99 -14.81 5.43
CA VAL A 223 5.23 -14.14 5.84
C VAL A 223 6.19 -15.09 6.53
N GLY A 224 7.45 -15.09 6.09
CA GLY A 224 8.51 -15.98 6.56
C GLY A 224 8.59 -17.32 5.82
N THR A 225 7.79 -17.51 4.76
CA THR A 225 7.83 -18.73 3.94
C THR A 225 8.18 -18.49 2.47
N GLY A 226 8.39 -17.22 2.10
CA GLY A 226 8.76 -16.79 0.76
C GLY A 226 10.23 -16.43 0.61
N ASP A 227 10.52 -15.61 -0.39
CA ASP A 227 11.86 -15.23 -0.81
C ASP A 227 12.34 -13.88 -0.18
N VAL A 228 11.55 -13.25 0.69
CA VAL A 228 11.98 -12.06 1.42
C VAL A 228 12.97 -12.48 2.52
N ASP A 229 14.22 -11.99 2.44
CA ASP A 229 15.20 -12.13 3.53
C ASP A 229 14.81 -11.19 4.68
N TRP A 230 13.97 -11.68 5.59
CA TRP A 230 13.39 -10.89 6.67
C TRP A 230 14.41 -10.29 7.62
N ASP A 231 15.50 -10.98 7.92
CA ASP A 231 16.56 -10.45 8.79
C ASP A 231 17.22 -9.23 8.15
N SER A 232 17.63 -9.35 6.90
CA SER A 232 18.23 -8.25 6.15
C SER A 232 17.22 -7.14 5.83
N PHE A 233 15.95 -7.49 5.58
CA PHE A 233 14.89 -6.55 5.29
C PHE A 233 14.59 -5.66 6.50
N LEU A 234 14.32 -6.27 7.66
CA LEU A 234 14.01 -5.56 8.90
C LEU A 234 15.16 -4.69 9.39
N ALA A 235 16.41 -5.14 9.18
CA ALA A 235 17.59 -4.34 9.47
C ALA A 235 17.75 -3.11 8.56
N ALA A 236 17.06 -3.06 7.41
CA ALA A 236 17.08 -1.93 6.48
C ALA A 236 15.90 -0.98 6.63
N VAL A 237 14.89 -1.32 7.44
CA VAL A 237 13.70 -0.49 7.69
C VAL A 237 14.11 0.84 8.32
N PRO A 238 13.68 1.99 7.77
CA PRO A 238 13.96 3.29 8.38
C PRO A 238 13.25 3.46 9.73
N ASP A 239 13.88 4.16 10.66
CA ASP A 239 13.31 4.45 11.98
C ASP A 239 11.99 5.25 11.87
N GLY A 240 10.99 4.86 12.65
CA GLY A 240 9.73 5.60 12.79
C GLY A 240 8.73 5.41 11.64
N VAL A 241 9.00 4.50 10.72
CA VAL A 241 8.06 4.14 9.64
C VAL A 241 7.09 3.07 10.14
N ASP A 242 5.79 3.27 9.89
CA ASP A 242 4.75 2.30 10.25
C ASP A 242 4.82 1.05 9.37
N LEU A 243 4.59 -0.10 9.99
CA LEU A 243 4.52 -1.40 9.32
C LEU A 243 3.06 -1.84 9.22
N VAL A 244 2.66 -2.33 8.07
CA VAL A 244 1.28 -2.78 7.85
C VAL A 244 1.29 -4.16 7.20
N ILE A 245 0.69 -5.15 7.86
CA ILE A 245 0.63 -6.50 7.33
C ILE A 245 -0.41 -6.56 6.22
N GLU A 246 0.02 -7.04 5.06
CA GLU A 246 -0.86 -7.31 3.93
C GLU A 246 -0.86 -8.81 3.60
N ARG A 247 -2.05 -9.34 3.35
CA ARG A 247 -2.27 -10.73 2.93
C ARG A 247 -3.46 -10.79 1.97
N GLU A 248 -3.21 -11.08 0.70
CA GLU A 248 -4.26 -11.08 -0.33
C GLU A 248 -4.60 -12.50 -0.84
N ALA A 249 -3.65 -13.43 -0.80
CA ALA A 249 -3.86 -14.84 -1.14
C ALA A 249 -4.17 -15.71 0.09
N GLY A 250 -4.50 -16.97 -0.11
CA GLY A 250 -4.77 -17.94 0.96
C GLY A 250 -6.15 -17.79 1.62
N GLU A 251 -6.53 -18.79 2.40
CA GLU A 251 -7.84 -18.85 3.07
C GLU A 251 -7.76 -18.57 4.57
N ASP A 252 -6.66 -18.94 5.25
CA ASP A 252 -6.47 -18.66 6.69
C ASP A 252 -5.80 -17.32 6.94
N ARG A 253 -6.50 -16.23 6.57
CA ARG A 253 -5.99 -14.86 6.68
C ARG A 253 -5.57 -14.49 8.09
N ILE A 254 -6.36 -14.86 9.07
CA ILE A 254 -6.10 -14.58 10.51
C ILE A 254 -4.88 -15.35 10.99
N GLY A 255 -4.73 -16.63 10.64
CA GLY A 255 -3.58 -17.43 10.97
C GLY A 255 -2.29 -16.90 10.34
N ASP A 256 -2.34 -16.55 9.06
CA ASP A 256 -1.21 -15.99 8.32
C ASP A 256 -0.76 -14.63 8.89
N ILE A 257 -1.71 -13.74 9.23
CA ILE A 257 -1.43 -12.45 9.86
C ILE A 257 -0.80 -12.63 11.25
N LYS A 258 -1.32 -13.57 12.06
CA LYS A 258 -0.69 -13.88 13.36
C LYS A 258 0.74 -14.39 13.21
N THR A 259 1.01 -15.16 12.16
CA THR A 259 2.37 -15.64 11.84
C THR A 259 3.29 -14.46 11.51
N ALA A 260 2.83 -13.49 10.71
CA ALA A 260 3.56 -12.27 10.42
C ALA A 260 3.86 -11.45 11.69
N ILE A 261 2.85 -11.25 12.57
CA ILE A 261 3.03 -10.57 13.85
C ILE A 261 4.08 -11.27 14.73
N ALA A 262 4.03 -12.61 14.78
CA ALA A 262 4.99 -13.39 15.56
C ALA A 262 6.42 -13.25 15.04
N LEU A 263 6.62 -13.26 13.72
CA LEU A 263 7.92 -13.04 13.08
C LEU A 263 8.47 -11.66 13.42
N LEU A 264 7.65 -10.59 13.26
CA LEU A 264 8.05 -9.22 13.55
C LEU A 264 8.44 -9.04 15.03
N LYS A 265 7.67 -9.62 15.96
CA LYS A 265 7.99 -9.61 17.40
C LYS A 265 9.29 -10.34 17.72
N ALA A 266 9.52 -11.49 17.10
CA ALA A 266 10.75 -12.28 17.29
C ALA A 266 12.00 -11.51 16.84
N ASN A 267 11.86 -10.64 15.83
CA ASN A 267 12.94 -9.78 15.31
C ASN A 267 12.99 -8.39 15.98
N GLY A 268 12.16 -8.13 17.01
CA GLY A 268 12.17 -6.84 17.70
C GLY A 268 11.68 -5.66 16.86
N ALA A 269 10.99 -5.93 15.75
CA ALA A 269 10.52 -4.91 14.81
C ALA A 269 9.15 -4.31 15.20
N CYS A 270 8.46 -4.88 16.19
CA CYS A 270 7.19 -4.37 16.71
C CYS A 270 7.35 -3.89 18.14
N CYS A 271 6.86 -2.69 18.40
CA CYS A 271 6.55 -2.25 19.74
C CYS A 271 5.21 -2.80 20.22
N GLU A 272 5.04 -2.85 21.52
CA GLU A 272 3.88 -3.35 22.26
C GLU A 272 2.55 -2.77 21.81
#